data_7ac9db09923d367170a17a9ded00145b
#
_entry.id   7ac9db09923d367170a17a9ded00145b
#
_cell.length_a   1.000
_cell.length_b   1.000
_cell.length_c   1.000
_cell.angle_alpha   90.00
_cell.angle_beta   90.00
_cell.angle_gamma   90.00
#
_symmetry.space_group_name_H-M   'P 1'
#
loop_
_entity.id
_entity.type
_entity.pdbx_description
1 polymer ?
#
loop_
_entity_poly.entity_id
_entity_poly.type
_entity_poly.pdbx_seq_one_letter_code
_entity_poly.pdbx_strand_id
1 'polypeptide(L)'
;EXAVTMNEILMALEANWKGHEDLRMRLLACPHKYANNDGYADEIGREMVSHFVERARFHAAKWYPDIIFPCSVGTFSWVVSIGKEVAATPDGRYYGDTIAPNFSPADGADIHGPTAAINSYLKTGVADMAAGAPIDLRLSKSNFNHEPGTKRLAGLIKAFIDQGGNIITFTLTDVEELKKAMQEPEKYRQLRVRMGGWSAFFVMLSKEQQLTQIKRAEHGLV
;
A
#
# COMPACT_ATOMS: atom_id res chain seq x y z
N GLU A 1 -10.22 21.61 17.23
CA GLU A 1 -9.52 21.21 16.00
C GLU A 1 -10.04 21.99 14.81
N UNK A 2 -9.30 22.88 14.23
CA UNK A 2 -9.66 23.45 13.43
C UNK A 2 -9.87 22.82 12.42
N ALA A 3 -10.93 22.90 12.03
CA ALA A 3 -11.32 22.29 10.79
C ALA A 3 -10.53 22.89 9.63
N VAL A 4 -10.11 22.07 8.73
CA VAL A 4 -9.45 22.48 7.49
C VAL A 4 -10.55 22.56 6.43
N THR A 5 -10.59 23.67 5.69
CA THR A 5 -11.57 23.82 4.62
C THR A 5 -11.06 23.14 3.35
N MET A 6 -11.99 22.74 2.48
CA MET A 6 -11.62 22.17 1.17
C MET A 6 -10.77 23.15 0.36
N ASN A 7 -11.08 24.46 0.43
CA ASN A 7 -10.33 25.47 -0.29
C ASN A 7 -8.87 25.56 0.17
N GLU A 8 -8.62 25.47 1.48
CA GLU A 8 -7.25 25.45 2.01
C GLU A 8 -6.49 24.23 1.50
N ILE A 9 -7.14 23.07 1.46
CA ILE A 9 -6.52 21.85 0.93
C ILE A 9 -6.19 22.04 -0.55
N LEU A 10 -7.14 22.51 -1.35
CA LEU A 10 -6.92 22.68 -2.80
C LEU A 10 -5.76 23.64 -3.08
N MET A 11 -5.70 24.77 -2.38
CA MET A 11 -4.61 25.75 -2.53
C MET A 11 -3.25 25.11 -2.17
N ALA A 12 -3.21 24.34 -1.10
CA ALA A 12 -1.98 23.67 -0.67
C ALA A 12 -1.50 22.62 -1.69
N LEU A 13 -2.45 21.86 -2.26
CA LEU A 13 -2.13 20.85 -3.28
C LEU A 13 -1.64 21.49 -4.57
N GLU A 14 -2.28 22.59 -5.03
CA GLU A 14 -1.86 23.35 -6.20
C GLU A 14 -0.43 23.92 -6.02
N ALA A 15 -0.11 24.33 -4.78
CA ALA A 15 1.23 24.83 -4.43
C ALA A 15 2.25 23.71 -4.19
N ASN A 16 1.85 22.44 -4.35
CA ASN A 16 2.68 21.28 -4.01
C ASN A 16 3.23 21.39 -2.58
N TRP A 17 2.37 21.83 -1.65
CA TRP A 17 2.63 22.02 -0.23
C TRP A 17 3.55 23.23 0.09
N LYS A 18 4.12 23.91 -0.90
CA LYS A 18 5.02 25.04 -0.69
C LYS A 18 4.26 26.18 0.01
N GLY A 19 4.73 26.57 1.19
CA GLY A 19 4.09 27.59 2.03
C GLY A 19 2.88 27.06 2.83
N HIS A 20 2.63 25.76 2.77
CA HIS A 20 1.54 25.09 3.49
C HIS A 20 2.07 23.90 4.31
N GLU A 21 3.33 23.94 4.71
CA GLU A 21 4.01 22.84 5.40
C GLU A 21 3.32 22.50 6.73
N ASP A 22 2.82 23.51 7.45
CA ASP A 22 2.08 23.30 8.70
C ASP A 22 0.80 22.51 8.46
N LEU A 23 0.06 22.85 7.41
CA LEU A 23 -1.15 22.12 7.04
C LEU A 23 -0.80 20.67 6.67
N ARG A 24 0.24 20.49 5.87
CA ARG A 24 0.74 19.15 5.50
C ARG A 24 1.04 18.33 6.75
N MET A 25 1.78 18.90 7.72
CA MET A 25 2.15 18.19 8.96
C MET A 25 0.92 17.84 9.80
N ARG A 26 -0.08 18.72 9.84
CA ARG A 26 -1.36 18.44 10.53
C ARG A 26 -2.09 17.25 9.88
N LEU A 27 -2.13 17.19 8.54
CA LEU A 27 -2.78 16.08 7.83
C LEU A 27 -2.00 14.76 8.01
N LEU A 28 -0.66 14.84 7.98
CA LEU A 28 0.19 13.68 8.26
C LEU A 28 0.00 13.16 9.70
N ALA A 29 -0.27 14.05 10.64
CA ALA A 29 -0.51 13.70 12.04
C ALA A 29 -1.93 13.19 12.32
N CYS A 30 -2.81 13.18 11.32
CA CYS A 30 -4.18 12.67 11.49
C CYS A 30 -4.13 11.22 12.00
N PRO A 31 -4.82 10.91 13.10
CA PRO A 31 -4.78 9.55 13.66
C PRO A 31 -5.56 8.53 12.84
N HIS A 32 -6.52 9.00 12.03
CA HIS A 32 -7.39 8.12 11.26
C HIS A 32 -6.72 7.79 9.93
N LYS A 33 -6.07 6.64 9.87
CA LYS A 33 -5.39 6.18 8.64
C LYS A 33 -5.72 4.72 8.35
N TYR A 34 -5.92 4.45 7.09
CA TYR A 34 -6.08 3.09 6.57
C TYR A 34 -4.86 2.24 6.95
N ALA A 35 -5.08 0.96 7.20
CA ALA A 35 -4.10 -0.05 7.59
C ALA A 35 -3.69 -0.02 9.08
N ASN A 36 -4.48 0.68 9.93
CA ASN A 36 -4.23 0.71 11.36
C ASN A 36 -5.37 0.11 12.18
N ASN A 37 -6.26 -0.63 11.53
CA ASN A 37 -7.45 -1.23 12.14
C ASN A 37 -8.35 -0.13 12.74
N ASP A 38 -8.40 1.03 12.09
CA ASP A 38 -9.17 2.20 12.50
C ASP A 38 -10.56 2.13 11.87
N GLY A 39 -11.59 1.99 12.70
CA GLY A 39 -12.95 1.80 12.22
C GLY A 39 -13.47 2.94 11.34
N TYR A 40 -13.05 4.17 11.61
CA TYR A 40 -13.48 5.33 10.81
C TYR A 40 -12.86 5.30 9.41
N ALA A 41 -11.55 5.11 9.34
CA ALA A 41 -10.84 5.05 8.06
C ALA A 41 -11.25 3.81 7.25
N ASP A 42 -11.40 2.67 7.93
CA ASP A 42 -11.78 1.39 7.30
C ASP A 42 -13.19 1.47 6.69
N GLU A 43 -14.12 2.16 7.37
CA GLU A 43 -15.49 2.33 6.88
C GLU A 43 -15.52 3.18 5.60
N ILE A 44 -14.75 4.27 5.55
CA ILE A 44 -14.60 5.08 4.32
C ILE A 44 -14.07 4.19 3.19
N GLY A 45 -13.06 3.37 3.48
CA GLY A 45 -12.51 2.41 2.51
C GLY A 45 -13.58 1.45 2.01
N ARG A 46 -14.39 0.92 2.93
CA ARG A 46 -15.49 0.00 2.60
C ARG A 46 -16.54 0.68 1.68
N GLU A 47 -16.92 1.90 2.00
CA GLU A 47 -17.89 2.66 1.20
C GLU A 47 -17.36 2.89 -0.22
N MET A 48 -16.08 3.23 -0.36
CA MET A 48 -15.45 3.45 -1.67
C MET A 48 -15.42 2.16 -2.50
N VAL A 49 -15.01 1.03 -1.89
CA VAL A 49 -14.98 -0.27 -2.59
C VAL A 49 -16.40 -0.68 -3.01
N SER A 50 -17.36 -0.61 -2.09
CA SER A 50 -18.75 -0.98 -2.38
C SER A 50 -19.32 -0.15 -3.52
N HIS A 51 -19.14 1.18 -3.44
CA HIS A 51 -19.62 2.08 -4.50
C HIS A 51 -19.02 1.71 -5.86
N PHE A 52 -17.70 1.54 -5.90
CA PHE A 52 -17.02 1.21 -7.16
C PHE A 52 -17.54 -0.12 -7.75
N VAL A 53 -17.63 -1.15 -6.93
CA VAL A 53 -18.07 -2.48 -7.38
C VAL A 53 -19.55 -2.43 -7.84
N GLU A 54 -20.41 -1.78 -7.06
CA GLU A 54 -21.84 -1.64 -7.41
C GLU A 54 -22.03 -0.89 -8.72
N ARG A 55 -21.31 0.23 -8.90
CA ARG A 55 -21.41 1.01 -10.15
C ARG A 55 -20.87 0.23 -11.34
N ALA A 56 -19.75 -0.46 -11.17
CA ALA A 56 -19.19 -1.30 -12.24
C ALA A 56 -20.17 -2.41 -12.64
N ARG A 57 -20.73 -3.11 -11.66
CA ARG A 57 -21.73 -4.17 -11.91
C ARG A 57 -22.98 -3.62 -12.59
N PHE A 58 -23.47 -2.46 -12.13
CA PHE A 58 -24.66 -1.81 -12.72
C PHE A 58 -24.44 -1.47 -14.21
N HIS A 59 -23.31 -0.83 -14.51
CA HIS A 59 -23.03 -0.45 -15.90
C HIS A 59 -22.71 -1.65 -16.79
N ALA A 60 -22.02 -2.65 -16.25
CA ALA A 60 -21.75 -3.88 -16.99
C ALA A 60 -23.06 -4.59 -17.36
N ALA A 61 -23.95 -4.77 -16.41
CA ALA A 61 -25.26 -5.41 -16.66
C ALA A 61 -26.10 -4.64 -17.68
N LYS A 62 -26.01 -3.32 -17.64
CA LYS A 62 -26.78 -2.46 -18.57
C LYS A 62 -26.28 -2.54 -20.02
N TRP A 63 -24.94 -2.52 -20.19
CA TRP A 63 -24.36 -2.35 -21.53
C TRP A 63 -23.80 -3.66 -22.10
N TYR A 64 -23.44 -4.61 -21.24
CA TYR A 64 -22.79 -5.86 -21.65
C TYR A 64 -23.31 -7.02 -20.79
N PRO A 65 -24.62 -7.35 -20.91
CA PRO A 65 -25.25 -8.33 -19.98
C PRO A 65 -24.66 -9.74 -20.06
N ASP A 66 -23.98 -10.07 -21.14
CA ASP A 66 -23.38 -11.40 -21.33
C ASP A 66 -21.90 -11.46 -20.95
N ILE A 67 -21.36 -10.38 -20.39
CA ILE A 67 -19.93 -10.29 -20.04
C ILE A 67 -19.77 -10.00 -18.55
N ILE A 68 -18.90 -10.75 -17.91
CA ILE A 68 -18.53 -10.49 -16.49
C ILE A 68 -17.38 -9.49 -16.46
N PHE A 69 -17.56 -8.40 -15.73
CA PHE A 69 -16.54 -7.38 -15.51
C PHE A 69 -16.07 -7.43 -14.05
N PRO A 70 -15.07 -8.23 -13.71
CA PRO A 70 -14.58 -8.29 -12.34
C PRO A 70 -13.75 -7.06 -12.02
N CYS A 71 -13.99 -6.45 -10.86
CA CYS A 71 -13.26 -5.28 -10.39
C CYS A 71 -11.90 -5.68 -9.83
N SER A 72 -10.93 -4.80 -9.94
CA SER A 72 -9.59 -4.97 -9.33
C SER A 72 -8.97 -3.63 -8.97
N VAL A 73 -7.95 -3.69 -8.13
CA VAL A 73 -7.03 -2.57 -7.90
C VAL A 73 -5.61 -3.12 -8.05
N GLY A 74 -4.84 -2.54 -8.96
CA GLY A 74 -3.47 -3.00 -9.18
C GLY A 74 -2.62 -1.91 -9.81
N THR A 75 -1.55 -1.53 -9.13
CA THR A 75 -0.54 -0.60 -9.65
C THR A 75 0.71 -1.33 -10.12
N PHE A 76 0.86 -2.58 -9.71
CA PHE A 76 2.03 -3.41 -10.04
C PHE A 76 3.34 -2.66 -9.74
N SER A 77 4.26 -2.62 -10.71
CA SER A 77 5.54 -1.92 -10.59
C SER A 77 5.47 -0.44 -11.01
N TRP A 78 4.29 0.04 -11.41
CA TRP A 78 4.12 1.38 -11.98
C TRP A 78 3.99 2.49 -10.94
N VAL A 79 4.12 2.18 -9.66
CA VAL A 79 3.99 3.16 -8.57
C VAL A 79 4.92 4.37 -8.73
N VAL A 80 6.13 4.15 -9.29
CA VAL A 80 7.09 5.22 -9.55
C VAL A 80 6.68 6.04 -10.78
N SER A 81 6.42 5.37 -11.90
CA SER A 81 6.11 6.05 -13.16
C SER A 81 4.77 6.80 -13.10
N ILE A 82 3.74 6.18 -12.51
CA ILE A 82 2.44 6.84 -12.32
C ILE A 82 2.60 8.01 -11.33
N GLY A 83 3.35 7.80 -10.23
CA GLY A 83 3.58 8.83 -9.23
C GLY A 83 4.17 10.11 -9.83
N LYS A 84 5.06 9.98 -10.80
CA LYS A 84 5.69 11.13 -11.49
C LYS A 84 4.68 12.03 -12.21
N GLU A 85 3.52 11.49 -12.56
CA GLU A 85 2.47 12.22 -13.28
C GLU A 85 1.33 12.69 -12.35
N VAL A 86 1.35 12.26 -11.08
CA VAL A 86 0.28 12.57 -10.12
C VAL A 86 0.67 13.76 -9.25
N ALA A 87 -0.21 14.76 -9.21
CA ALA A 87 -0.06 15.96 -8.37
C ALA A 87 -0.03 15.61 -6.88
N ALA A 88 0.31 16.59 -6.05
CA ALA A 88 0.28 16.45 -4.59
C ALA A 88 -1.09 15.93 -4.12
N THR A 89 -1.10 15.15 -3.05
CA THR A 89 -2.33 14.52 -2.54
C THR A 89 -2.54 14.82 -1.05
N PRO A 90 -3.80 14.82 -0.57
CA PRO A 90 -4.12 15.22 0.81
C PRO A 90 -3.50 14.37 1.92
N ASP A 91 -2.99 13.20 1.59
CA ASP A 91 -2.23 12.36 2.52
C ASP A 91 -0.80 12.86 2.78
N GLY A 92 -0.45 14.01 2.21
CA GLY A 92 0.84 14.65 2.41
C GLY A 92 1.90 14.31 1.35
N ARG A 93 1.53 13.58 0.30
CA ARG A 93 2.44 13.22 -0.80
C ARG A 93 2.72 14.46 -1.68
N TYR A 94 3.97 14.65 -2.08
CA TYR A 94 4.35 15.70 -3.03
C TYR A 94 4.08 15.26 -4.47
N TYR A 95 3.97 16.22 -5.36
CA TYR A 95 3.96 15.97 -6.82
C TYR A 95 5.18 15.11 -7.16
N GLY A 96 4.97 14.05 -7.90
CA GLY A 96 6.05 13.20 -8.38
C GLY A 96 6.51 12.10 -7.43
N ASP A 97 6.09 12.13 -6.17
CA ASP A 97 6.41 11.04 -5.23
C ASP A 97 5.67 9.76 -5.65
N THR A 98 6.20 8.62 -5.22
CA THR A 98 5.56 7.32 -5.49
C THR A 98 4.16 7.28 -4.88
N ILE A 99 3.24 6.58 -5.56
CA ILE A 99 1.89 6.30 -5.04
C ILE A 99 1.90 4.99 -4.25
N ALA A 100 0.86 4.76 -3.47
CA ALA A 100 0.69 3.49 -2.74
C ALA A 100 0.56 2.33 -3.72
N PRO A 101 1.19 1.17 -3.44
CA PRO A 101 1.08 0.02 -4.33
C PRO A 101 -0.22 -0.75 -4.09
N ASN A 102 -0.92 -1.04 -5.16
CA ASN A 102 -2.10 -1.89 -5.13
C ASN A 102 -3.12 -1.41 -4.07
N PHE A 103 -3.56 -2.29 -3.16
CA PHE A 103 -4.48 -1.95 -2.07
C PHE A 103 -3.72 -1.85 -0.73
N SER A 104 -2.44 -1.51 -0.80
CA SER A 104 -1.56 -1.37 0.37
C SER A 104 -1.64 0.05 0.94
N PRO A 105 -1.28 0.24 2.20
CA PRO A 105 -1.19 1.60 2.76
C PRO A 105 -0.11 2.44 2.07
N ALA A 106 -0.26 3.75 2.14
CA ALA A 106 0.81 4.68 1.76
C ALA A 106 2.03 4.45 2.68
N ASP A 107 3.22 4.74 2.16
CA ASP A 107 4.47 4.52 2.89
C ASP A 107 4.43 5.23 4.25
N GLY A 108 4.64 4.47 5.31
CA GLY A 108 4.67 4.98 6.69
C GLY A 108 3.29 5.21 7.33
N ALA A 109 2.20 4.83 6.67
CA ALA A 109 0.85 5.00 7.25
C ALA A 109 0.47 3.85 8.20
N ASP A 110 1.03 2.65 8.01
CA ASP A 110 0.69 1.42 8.74
C ASP A 110 1.52 1.26 10.03
N ILE A 111 1.30 2.17 10.97
CA ILE A 111 2.11 2.27 12.20
C ILE A 111 1.74 1.20 13.27
N HIS A 112 0.64 0.49 13.10
CA HIS A 112 0.17 -0.53 14.06
C HIS A 112 0.49 -1.96 13.63
N GLY A 113 1.34 -2.10 12.60
CA GLY A 113 1.91 -3.39 12.20
C GLY A 113 1.02 -4.24 11.29
N PRO A 114 1.54 -5.40 10.85
CA PRO A 114 0.91 -6.17 9.79
C PRO A 114 -0.48 -6.74 10.14
N THR A 115 -0.72 -7.08 11.39
CA THR A 115 -2.05 -7.58 11.81
C THR A 115 -3.11 -6.49 11.66
N ALA A 116 -2.79 -5.25 12.08
CA ALA A 116 -3.71 -4.12 11.92
C ALA A 116 -3.97 -3.82 10.45
N ALA A 117 -2.91 -3.87 9.62
CA ALA A 117 -3.02 -3.65 8.17
C ALA A 117 -3.94 -4.69 7.51
N ILE A 118 -3.78 -5.97 7.87
CA ILE A 118 -4.63 -7.06 7.37
C ILE A 118 -6.09 -6.83 7.81
N ASN A 119 -6.32 -6.47 9.08
CA ASN A 119 -7.67 -6.23 9.58
C ASN A 119 -8.36 -5.07 8.84
N SER A 120 -7.65 -3.95 8.63
CA SER A 120 -8.17 -2.84 7.83
C SER A 120 -8.55 -3.31 6.41
N TYR A 121 -7.63 -3.99 5.75
CA TYR A 121 -7.83 -4.51 4.39
C TYR A 121 -9.11 -5.38 4.32
N LEU A 122 -9.25 -6.33 5.26
CA LEU A 122 -10.39 -7.26 5.25
C LEU A 122 -11.74 -6.54 5.44
N LYS A 123 -11.76 -5.46 6.21
CA LYS A 123 -12.98 -4.67 6.47
C LYS A 123 -13.46 -3.88 5.25
N THR A 124 -12.60 -3.61 4.28
CA THR A 124 -12.97 -2.79 3.12
C THR A 124 -13.80 -3.51 2.06
N GLY A 125 -14.10 -4.80 2.25
CA GLY A 125 -14.92 -5.55 1.29
C GLY A 125 -14.19 -6.02 0.04
N VAL A 126 -12.89 -6.21 0.15
CA VAL A 126 -12.03 -6.65 -0.97
C VAL A 126 -12.43 -8.00 -1.58
N ALA A 127 -13.22 -8.80 -0.87
CA ALA A 127 -13.76 -10.05 -1.40
C ALA A 127 -14.58 -9.83 -2.68
N ASP A 128 -15.19 -8.65 -2.83
CA ASP A 128 -15.95 -8.27 -4.02
C ASP A 128 -15.09 -7.85 -5.21
N MET A 129 -13.79 -7.65 -4.98
CA MET A 129 -12.81 -7.31 -6.03
C MET A 129 -12.30 -8.59 -6.71
N ALA A 130 -13.16 -9.24 -7.49
CA ALA A 130 -12.91 -10.60 -8.01
C ALA A 130 -11.69 -10.71 -8.93
N ALA A 131 -11.24 -9.61 -9.54
CA ALA A 131 -10.03 -9.61 -10.39
C ALA A 131 -8.74 -9.29 -9.60
N GLY A 132 -8.86 -9.11 -8.29
CA GLY A 132 -7.70 -8.99 -7.38
C GLY A 132 -7.49 -7.61 -6.79
N ALA A 133 -7.17 -7.59 -5.51
CA ALA A 133 -6.84 -6.36 -4.78
C ALA A 133 -5.68 -6.67 -3.81
N PRO A 134 -4.45 -6.74 -4.30
CA PRO A 134 -3.33 -7.17 -3.44
C PRO A 134 -2.99 -6.20 -2.32
N ILE A 135 -2.72 -6.74 -1.14
CA ILE A 135 -2.02 -6.02 -0.08
C ILE A 135 -0.58 -6.56 -0.01
N ASP A 136 0.38 -5.65 -0.10
CA ASP A 136 1.81 -5.99 -0.11
C ASP A 136 2.43 -5.58 1.24
N LEU A 137 2.76 -6.55 2.08
CA LEU A 137 3.31 -6.31 3.40
C LEU A 137 4.81 -6.59 3.44
N ARG A 138 5.51 -5.76 4.20
CA ARG A 138 6.92 -5.95 4.48
C ARG A 138 7.11 -6.40 5.92
N LEU A 139 7.86 -7.47 6.07
CA LEU A 139 8.13 -8.05 7.38
C LEU A 139 9.64 -8.11 7.60
N SER A 140 10.07 -7.80 8.82
CA SER A 140 11.48 -7.95 9.17
C SER A 140 11.85 -9.43 9.15
N LYS A 141 12.88 -9.76 8.38
CA LYS A 141 13.41 -11.12 8.27
C LYS A 141 13.76 -11.69 9.64
N SER A 142 14.33 -10.87 10.53
CA SER A 142 14.72 -11.29 11.89
C SER A 142 13.52 -11.77 12.72
N ASN A 143 12.32 -11.23 12.49
CA ASN A 143 11.14 -11.59 13.26
C ASN A 143 10.44 -12.87 12.75
N PHE A 144 10.78 -13.33 11.54
CA PHE A 144 10.04 -14.39 10.88
C PHE A 144 10.90 -15.58 10.39
N ASN A 145 12.25 -15.49 10.46
CA ASN A 145 13.13 -16.54 9.95
C ASN A 145 13.46 -17.64 10.97
N HIS A 146 12.64 -17.82 12.00
CA HIS A 146 12.80 -18.85 13.02
C HIS A 146 11.45 -19.51 13.30
N GLU A 147 11.46 -20.66 13.97
CA GLU A 147 10.24 -21.48 14.13
C GLU A 147 9.04 -20.71 14.71
N PRO A 148 9.16 -19.95 15.83
CA PRO A 148 8.03 -19.16 16.31
C PRO A 148 7.57 -18.11 15.32
N GLY A 149 8.50 -17.48 14.57
CA GLY A 149 8.17 -16.51 13.53
C GLY A 149 7.41 -17.15 12.37
N THR A 150 7.84 -18.32 11.95
CA THR A 150 7.16 -19.09 10.89
C THR A 150 5.73 -19.44 11.31
N LYS A 151 5.54 -19.86 12.58
CA LYS A 151 4.21 -20.15 13.11
C LYS A 151 3.31 -18.89 13.12
N ARG A 152 3.88 -17.73 13.50
CA ARG A 152 3.14 -16.45 13.45
C ARG A 152 2.72 -16.11 12.02
N LEU A 153 3.64 -16.25 11.05
CA LEU A 153 3.32 -15.99 9.64
C LEU A 153 2.22 -16.92 9.13
N ALA A 154 2.30 -18.23 9.47
CA ALA A 154 1.27 -19.20 9.12
C ALA A 154 -0.09 -18.80 9.72
N GLY A 155 -0.09 -18.32 10.97
CA GLY A 155 -1.30 -17.82 11.64
C GLY A 155 -1.90 -16.61 10.93
N LEU A 156 -1.06 -15.66 10.52
CA LEU A 156 -1.51 -14.47 9.77
C LEU A 156 -2.14 -14.86 8.43
N ILE A 157 -1.49 -15.78 7.71
CA ILE A 157 -1.98 -16.29 6.41
C ILE A 157 -3.32 -17.00 6.61
N LYS A 158 -3.40 -17.88 7.61
CA LYS A 158 -4.64 -18.59 7.91
C LYS A 158 -5.78 -17.62 8.25
N ALA A 159 -5.53 -16.66 9.13
CA ALA A 159 -6.54 -15.67 9.51
C ALA A 159 -7.00 -14.83 8.29
N PHE A 160 -6.07 -14.47 7.41
CA PHE A 160 -6.37 -13.75 6.18
C PHE A 160 -7.32 -14.55 5.29
N ILE A 161 -7.01 -15.84 5.08
CA ILE A 161 -7.82 -16.73 4.24
C ILE A 161 -9.20 -16.95 4.86
N ASP A 162 -9.25 -17.27 6.16
CA ASP A 162 -10.50 -17.58 6.89
C ASP A 162 -11.48 -16.39 6.86
N GLN A 163 -10.98 -15.17 6.75
CA GLN A 163 -11.78 -13.96 6.74
C GLN A 163 -12.07 -13.43 5.33
N GLY A 164 -11.77 -14.22 4.29
CA GLY A 164 -12.10 -13.88 2.91
C GLY A 164 -11.10 -12.93 2.26
N GLY A 165 -9.86 -12.94 2.71
CA GLY A 165 -8.81 -12.13 2.10
C GLY A 165 -8.57 -12.52 0.66
N ASN A 166 -8.35 -11.53 -0.20
CA ASN A 166 -8.24 -11.71 -1.65
C ASN A 166 -6.81 -12.11 -2.05
N ILE A 167 -5.86 -11.17 -1.99
CA ILE A 167 -4.45 -11.43 -2.32
C ILE A 167 -3.56 -10.77 -1.28
N ILE A 168 -2.61 -11.52 -0.75
CA ILE A 168 -1.60 -10.98 0.16
C ILE A 168 -0.21 -11.38 -0.34
N THR A 169 0.73 -10.45 -0.29
CA THR A 169 2.13 -10.76 -0.59
C THR A 169 3.01 -10.33 0.59
N PHE A 170 4.07 -11.08 0.80
CA PHE A 170 5.05 -10.78 1.85
C PHE A 170 6.44 -10.61 1.24
N THR A 171 7.12 -9.55 1.64
CA THR A 171 8.55 -9.38 1.37
C THR A 171 9.28 -9.44 2.72
N LEU A 172 10.14 -10.43 2.88
CA LEU A 172 10.96 -10.57 4.07
C LEU A 172 12.37 -10.11 3.75
N THR A 173 12.67 -8.87 4.10
CA THR A 173 13.99 -8.27 3.86
C THR A 173 14.38 -7.41 5.05
N ASP A 174 15.66 -7.18 5.19
CA ASP A 174 16.19 -6.24 6.17
C ASP A 174 16.73 -5.01 5.43
N VAL A 175 16.48 -3.84 5.98
CA VAL A 175 16.89 -2.54 5.42
C VAL A 175 18.39 -2.53 5.11
N GLU A 176 19.19 -3.02 6.08
CA GLU A 176 20.65 -3.03 5.93
C GLU A 176 21.10 -3.95 4.80
N GLU A 177 20.38 -5.08 4.58
CA GLU A 177 20.67 -5.98 3.47
C GLU A 177 20.40 -5.27 2.13
N LEU A 178 19.29 -4.53 2.04
CA LEU A 178 18.96 -3.77 0.82
C LEU A 178 19.99 -2.66 0.56
N LYS A 179 20.40 -1.92 1.60
CA LYS A 179 21.41 -0.85 1.48
C LYS A 179 22.76 -1.42 1.01
N LYS A 180 23.17 -2.55 1.57
CA LYS A 180 24.41 -3.24 1.14
C LYS A 180 24.31 -3.73 -0.29
N ALA A 181 23.15 -4.22 -0.69
CA ALA A 181 22.91 -4.69 -2.05
C ALA A 181 23.04 -3.55 -3.10
N MET A 182 22.68 -2.33 -2.73
CA MET A 182 22.89 -1.15 -3.59
C MET A 182 24.39 -0.84 -3.76
N GLN A 183 25.17 -1.03 -2.70
CA GLN A 183 26.60 -0.70 -2.70
C GLN A 183 27.45 -1.79 -3.36
N GLU A 184 27.06 -3.06 -3.17
CA GLU A 184 27.82 -4.22 -3.63
C GLU A 184 26.92 -5.19 -4.43
N PRO A 185 26.36 -4.76 -5.58
CA PRO A 185 25.34 -5.54 -6.28
C PRO A 185 25.78 -6.95 -6.66
N GLU A 186 27.06 -7.14 -6.95
CA GLU A 186 27.61 -8.44 -7.33
C GLU A 186 27.43 -9.50 -6.25
N LYS A 187 27.51 -9.09 -4.96
CA LYS A 187 27.37 -10.01 -3.82
C LYS A 187 25.90 -10.39 -3.56
N TYR A 188 24.95 -9.58 -4.07
CA TYR A 188 23.54 -9.72 -3.77
C TYR A 188 22.70 -10.04 -5.00
N ARG A 189 23.28 -10.65 -6.02
CA ARG A 189 22.59 -10.99 -7.29
C ARG A 189 21.34 -11.83 -7.10
N GLN A 190 21.26 -12.61 -6.00
CA GLN A 190 20.12 -13.49 -5.73
C GLN A 190 19.06 -12.84 -4.81
N LEU A 191 19.32 -11.63 -4.31
CA LEU A 191 18.38 -10.94 -3.42
C LEU A 191 17.11 -10.57 -4.18
N ARG A 192 15.99 -11.06 -3.73
CA ARG A 192 14.68 -10.84 -4.37
C ARG A 192 13.79 -9.96 -3.51
N VAL A 193 13.02 -9.11 -4.19
CA VAL A 193 11.98 -8.30 -3.56
C VAL A 193 10.66 -8.48 -4.33
N ARG A 194 9.57 -8.32 -3.64
CA ARG A 194 8.25 -8.42 -4.25
C ARG A 194 7.84 -7.08 -4.85
N MET A 195 7.37 -7.10 -6.09
CA MET A 195 7.02 -5.91 -6.88
C MET A 195 5.56 -5.99 -7.34
N GLY A 196 4.63 -5.95 -6.40
CA GLY A 196 3.20 -5.91 -6.73
C GLY A 196 2.76 -6.97 -7.74
N GLY A 197 2.82 -8.23 -7.35
CA GLY A 197 2.34 -9.33 -8.19
C GLY A 197 3.44 -10.20 -8.80
N TRP A 198 4.69 -9.76 -8.77
CA TRP A 198 5.84 -10.54 -9.27
C TRP A 198 7.06 -10.28 -8.40
N SER A 199 8.09 -11.11 -8.55
CA SER A 199 9.34 -10.96 -7.79
C SER A 199 10.46 -10.56 -8.74
N ALA A 200 11.26 -9.59 -8.31
CA ALA A 200 12.41 -9.10 -9.06
C ALA A 200 13.69 -9.33 -8.26
N PHE A 201 14.80 -9.47 -8.96
CA PHE A 201 16.11 -9.38 -8.33
C PHE A 201 16.36 -7.90 -7.99
N PHE A 202 16.60 -7.61 -6.74
CA PHE A 202 16.74 -6.22 -6.24
C PHE A 202 17.78 -5.43 -7.04
N VAL A 203 18.92 -6.06 -7.32
CA VAL A 203 20.03 -5.40 -8.01
C VAL A 203 19.74 -5.09 -9.50
N MET A 204 18.69 -5.68 -10.06
CA MET A 204 18.26 -5.43 -11.45
C MET A 204 17.24 -4.29 -11.55
N LEU A 205 16.75 -3.81 -10.43
CA LEU A 205 15.80 -2.68 -10.39
C LEU A 205 16.52 -1.37 -10.67
N SER A 206 15.80 -0.39 -11.20
CA SER A 206 16.33 0.97 -11.31
C SER A 206 16.68 1.52 -9.93
N LYS A 207 17.58 2.47 -9.86
CA LYS A 207 17.99 3.12 -8.60
C LYS A 207 16.78 3.70 -7.84
N GLU A 208 15.84 4.31 -8.57
CA GLU A 208 14.61 4.86 -7.99
C GLU A 208 13.76 3.76 -7.34
N GLN A 209 13.60 2.63 -8.04
CA GLN A 209 12.85 1.48 -7.50
C GLN A 209 13.57 0.88 -6.28
N GLN A 210 14.89 0.78 -6.30
CA GLN A 210 15.68 0.29 -5.17
C GLN A 210 15.47 1.20 -3.94
N LEU A 211 15.56 2.52 -4.13
CA LEU A 211 15.32 3.49 -3.05
C LEU A 211 13.90 3.40 -2.50
N THR A 212 12.92 3.20 -3.37
CA THR A 212 11.53 3.00 -2.95
C THR A 212 11.40 1.74 -2.08
N GLN A 213 12.06 0.65 -2.46
CA GLN A 213 12.04 -0.59 -1.68
C GLN A 213 12.68 -0.39 -0.29
N ILE A 214 13.79 0.36 -0.24
CA ILE A 214 14.47 0.66 1.04
C ILE A 214 13.57 1.53 1.92
N LYS A 215 13.05 2.63 1.39
CA LYS A 215 12.15 3.54 2.12
C LYS A 215 10.96 2.77 2.73
N ARG A 216 10.32 1.92 1.93
CA ARG A 216 9.19 1.12 2.38
C ARG A 216 9.59 0.08 3.44
N ALA A 217 10.81 -0.48 3.34
CA ALA A 217 11.33 -1.40 4.35
C ALA A 217 11.64 -0.68 5.67
N GLU A 218 12.12 0.56 5.60
CA GLU A 218 12.37 1.38 6.79
C GLU A 218 11.08 1.66 7.57
N HIS A 219 9.97 1.85 6.88
CA HIS A 219 8.68 2.12 7.51
C HIS A 219 7.98 0.83 7.98
N GLY A 220 8.27 -0.31 7.37
CA GLY A 220 7.65 -1.58 7.72
C GLY A 220 8.27 -2.33 8.91
N LEU A 221 9.12 -1.67 9.69
CA LEU A 221 9.88 -2.30 10.78
C LEU A 221 9.18 -2.28 12.16
N VAL A 222 7.88 -2.01 12.22
CA VAL A 222 7.18 -1.99 13.51
C VAL A 222 6.65 -3.38 13.87
#